data_b1d2d2f1c0cc330c3a726ae1a121efaa
#
_entry.id   b1d2d2f1c0cc330c3a726ae1a121efaa
#
_cell.length_a   1.000
_cell.length_b   1.000
_cell.length_c   1.000
_cell.angle_alpha   90.00
_cell.angle_beta   90.00
_cell.angle_gamma   90.00
#
_symmetry.space_group_name_H-M   'P 1'
#
loop_
_entity.id
_entity.type
_entity.pdbx_description
1 polymer ?
#
loop_
_entity_poly.entity_id
_entity_poly.type
_entity_poly.pdbx_seq_one_letter_code
_entity_poly.pdbx_strand_id
1 'polypeptide(L)'
;MRRQSFVLAAVAMLVICRSSFAQTFIQVEFTPTSPTGFSPFSAVFHDGSFSEAFDSSDNLSGTGLELLAETGDNSLYLDNAGPSANVGANDANLQPGETTSFTVAVDDTNTQFNFASMVLFSSDWFVGNNGNIDISSLLGASAGTSLDIDIDGVYDAGTETEDFTGVGGSGLFPFSTSGALGVDITDGGVSLLDRSTNPFETFTNNQGLDLNGFDVGSLQAFTAASLGTVSLTVVSAIPEPSSIFALSIAGLGLAARRRRSVTV
;
A
#
# COMPACT_ATOMS: atom_id res chain seq x y z
N MET A 1 11.45 -48.57 31.52
CA MET A 1 11.26 -47.14 31.80
C MET A 1 11.85 -46.15 30.76
N ARG A 2 12.79 -46.55 29.87
CA ARG A 2 13.40 -45.59 28.87
C ARG A 2 12.57 -45.30 27.58
N ARG A 3 11.52 -46.07 27.28
CA ARG A 3 10.72 -45.87 26.06
C ARG A 3 9.61 -44.80 26.18
N GLN A 4 9.13 -44.51 27.39
CA GLN A 4 8.08 -43.49 27.59
C GLN A 4 8.62 -42.07 27.56
N SER A 5 9.87 -41.83 27.90
CA SER A 5 10.48 -40.49 27.88
C SER A 5 10.67 -39.92 26.45
N PHE A 6 10.86 -40.77 25.44
CA PHE A 6 11.00 -40.35 24.05
C PHE A 6 9.68 -39.91 23.40
N VAL A 7 8.58 -40.51 23.80
CA VAL A 7 7.26 -40.15 23.29
C VAL A 7 6.80 -38.79 23.83
N LEU A 8 7.07 -38.53 25.13
CA LEU A 8 6.71 -37.23 25.73
C LEU A 8 7.53 -36.07 25.14
N ALA A 9 8.83 -36.30 24.84
CA ALA A 9 9.67 -35.27 24.21
C ALA A 9 9.22 -34.93 22.77
N ALA A 10 8.79 -35.93 22.01
CA ALA A 10 8.25 -35.74 20.67
C ALA A 10 6.90 -34.98 20.67
N VAL A 11 6.04 -35.30 21.63
CA VAL A 11 4.72 -34.59 21.80
C VAL A 11 4.95 -33.18 22.32
N ALA A 12 5.89 -32.94 23.24
CA ALA A 12 6.20 -31.58 23.69
C ALA A 12 6.80 -30.70 22.60
N MET A 13 7.59 -31.26 21.68
CA MET A 13 8.08 -30.51 20.52
C MET A 13 6.99 -30.18 19.48
N LEU A 14 5.93 -31.00 19.36
CA LEU A 14 4.82 -30.69 18.46
C LEU A 14 3.94 -29.52 18.94
N VAL A 15 3.90 -29.28 20.26
CA VAL A 15 3.03 -28.22 20.84
C VAL A 15 3.67 -26.82 20.74
N ILE A 16 4.99 -26.73 20.47
CA ILE A 16 5.70 -25.44 20.37
C ILE A 16 5.76 -24.92 18.93
N CYS A 17 5.33 -25.68 17.93
CA CYS A 17 5.12 -25.17 16.59
C CYS A 17 3.96 -24.16 16.61
N ARG A 18 4.25 -22.90 16.97
CA ARG A 18 3.39 -21.81 16.56
C ARG A 18 3.35 -21.89 15.05
N SER A 19 2.15 -21.89 14.48
CA SER A 19 1.95 -21.71 13.06
C SER A 19 2.60 -20.36 12.69
N SER A 20 3.82 -20.37 12.20
CA SER A 20 4.36 -19.21 11.51
C SER A 20 3.83 -19.35 10.09
N PHE A 21 3.07 -18.38 9.67
CA PHE A 21 2.58 -18.28 8.30
C PHE A 21 3.76 -18.21 7.33
N ALA A 22 3.60 -18.78 6.16
CA ALA A 22 4.52 -18.52 5.06
C ALA A 22 4.50 -17.03 4.78
N GLN A 23 5.66 -16.44 4.52
CA GLN A 23 5.77 -15.03 4.17
C GLN A 23 6.36 -14.89 2.79
N THR A 24 5.74 -14.02 2.00
CA THR A 24 6.24 -13.60 0.69
C THR A 24 6.74 -12.17 0.82
N PHE A 25 8.01 -11.92 0.48
CA PHE A 25 8.54 -10.57 0.44
C PHE A 25 8.20 -9.96 -0.91
N ILE A 26 7.39 -8.91 -0.89
CA ILE A 26 6.94 -8.18 -2.07
C ILE A 26 7.59 -6.81 -2.08
N GLN A 27 8.33 -6.51 -3.13
CA GLN A 27 8.75 -5.14 -3.43
C GLN A 27 7.57 -4.42 -4.05
N VAL A 28 7.20 -3.30 -3.45
CA VAL A 28 6.25 -2.32 -3.99
C VAL A 28 7.07 -1.24 -4.65
N GLU A 29 6.83 -0.97 -5.90
CA GLU A 29 7.44 0.14 -6.64
C GLU A 29 6.32 1.01 -7.22
N PHE A 30 6.38 2.31 -6.95
CA PHE A 30 5.50 3.30 -7.55
C PHE A 30 6.29 4.20 -8.48
N THR A 31 5.93 4.19 -9.76
CA THR A 31 6.54 4.99 -10.82
C THR A 31 5.51 6.00 -11.36
N PRO A 32 5.45 7.22 -10.81
CA PRO A 32 4.54 8.24 -11.30
C PRO A 32 4.98 8.76 -12.68
N THR A 33 4.03 8.94 -13.58
CA THR A 33 4.19 9.62 -14.86
C THR A 33 3.46 10.97 -14.88
N SER A 34 2.75 11.28 -13.79
CA SER A 34 2.07 12.54 -13.59
C SER A 34 3.05 13.71 -13.53
N PRO A 35 2.69 14.90 -14.03
CA PRO A 35 3.45 16.12 -13.84
C PRO A 35 3.34 16.69 -12.42
N THR A 36 2.46 16.13 -11.59
CA THR A 36 2.31 16.48 -10.17
C THR A 36 3.17 15.58 -9.29
N GLY A 37 3.52 16.06 -8.10
CA GLY A 37 4.09 15.24 -7.04
C GLY A 37 3.02 14.46 -6.27
N PHE A 38 3.49 13.62 -5.36
CA PHE A 38 2.64 12.81 -4.50
C PHE A 38 3.14 12.87 -3.05
N SER A 39 2.22 12.70 -2.09
CA SER A 39 2.60 12.44 -0.69
C SER A 39 3.30 11.07 -0.57
N PRO A 40 3.78 10.68 0.61
CA PRO A 40 4.27 9.32 0.81
C PRO A 40 3.27 8.28 0.31
N PHE A 41 3.75 7.40 -0.59
CA PHE A 41 2.95 6.32 -1.14
C PHE A 41 2.76 5.22 -0.09
N SER A 42 1.52 4.83 0.15
CA SER A 42 1.11 3.88 1.18
C SER A 42 0.56 2.60 0.56
N ALA A 43 0.96 1.46 1.09
CA ALA A 43 0.58 0.13 0.64
C ALA A 43 0.06 -0.70 1.81
N VAL A 44 -1.09 -1.35 1.63
CA VAL A 44 -1.74 -2.20 2.62
C VAL A 44 -2.05 -3.55 2.01
N PHE A 45 -1.54 -4.62 2.62
CA PHE A 45 -1.83 -6.01 2.28
C PHE A 45 -2.69 -6.58 3.40
N HIS A 46 -3.87 -7.11 3.07
CA HIS A 46 -4.87 -7.50 4.06
C HIS A 46 -5.71 -8.71 3.61
N ASP A 47 -6.49 -9.25 4.52
CA ASP A 47 -7.35 -10.43 4.31
C ASP A 47 -8.76 -10.11 3.78
N GLY A 48 -9.01 -8.86 3.39
CA GLY A 48 -10.31 -8.34 2.98
C GLY A 48 -11.03 -7.54 4.08
N SER A 49 -10.45 -7.41 5.26
CA SER A 49 -11.05 -6.70 6.41
C SER A 49 -10.64 -5.23 6.53
N PHE A 50 -9.86 -4.69 5.59
CA PHE A 50 -9.40 -3.32 5.64
C PHE A 50 -10.56 -2.33 5.48
N SER A 51 -10.78 -1.54 6.54
CA SER A 51 -11.93 -0.62 6.63
C SER A 51 -11.78 0.66 5.82
N GLU A 52 -10.56 0.96 5.36
CA GLU A 52 -10.25 2.15 4.54
C GLU A 52 -10.17 1.83 3.05
N ALA A 53 -10.45 0.57 2.64
CA ALA A 53 -10.71 0.25 1.25
C ALA A 53 -12.01 0.95 0.84
N PHE A 54 -11.94 1.80 -0.17
CA PHE A 54 -13.07 2.64 -0.57
C PHE A 54 -13.73 2.14 -1.85
N ASP A 55 -15.00 2.46 -1.99
CA ASP A 55 -15.75 2.41 -3.25
C ASP A 55 -16.18 3.82 -3.65
N SER A 56 -16.40 4.04 -4.95
CA SER A 56 -16.94 5.31 -5.46
C SER A 56 -18.26 5.63 -4.76
N SER A 57 -18.38 6.86 -4.26
CA SER A 57 -19.49 7.39 -3.45
C SER A 57 -19.43 7.10 -1.94
N ASP A 58 -18.39 6.44 -1.42
CA ASP A 58 -18.21 6.35 0.02
C ASP A 58 -17.95 7.73 0.63
N ASN A 59 -18.41 7.91 1.86
CA ASN A 59 -18.10 9.11 2.64
C ASN A 59 -16.84 8.83 3.47
N LEU A 60 -15.77 9.56 3.22
CA LEU A 60 -14.49 9.38 3.90
C LEU A 60 -14.34 10.19 5.19
N SER A 61 -15.34 11.00 5.56
CA SER A 61 -15.24 11.89 6.73
C SER A 61 -14.89 11.12 8.00
N GLY A 62 -13.82 11.53 8.67
CA GLY A 62 -13.30 10.91 9.88
C GLY A 62 -12.43 9.66 9.66
N THR A 63 -12.06 9.34 8.41
CA THR A 63 -11.22 8.18 8.07
C THR A 63 -9.74 8.56 7.99
N GLY A 64 -8.86 7.55 8.00
CA GLY A 64 -7.44 7.75 7.74
C GLY A 64 -7.16 8.11 6.27
N LEU A 65 -8.04 7.67 5.36
CA LEU A 65 -7.93 8.03 3.95
C LEU A 65 -8.26 9.51 3.70
N GLU A 66 -9.25 10.09 4.43
CA GLU A 66 -9.48 11.55 4.45
C GLU A 66 -8.21 12.30 4.85
N LEU A 67 -7.64 11.95 6.02
CA LEU A 67 -6.42 12.59 6.52
C LEU A 67 -5.26 12.49 5.52
N LEU A 68 -5.11 11.34 4.87
CA LEU A 68 -4.10 11.15 3.84
C LEU A 68 -4.37 12.04 2.61
N ALA A 69 -5.63 12.11 2.16
CA ALA A 69 -6.03 12.88 0.97
C ALA A 69 -5.84 14.40 1.18
N GLU A 70 -6.11 14.90 2.38
CA GLU A 70 -6.05 16.32 2.71
C GLU A 70 -4.66 16.81 3.12
N THR A 71 -3.89 15.97 3.82
CA THR A 71 -2.64 16.42 4.44
C THR A 71 -1.41 15.66 3.95
N GLY A 72 -1.60 14.53 3.27
CA GLY A 72 -0.54 13.59 2.94
C GLY A 72 -0.05 12.76 4.14
N ASP A 73 -0.68 12.87 5.32
CA ASP A 73 -0.35 12.07 6.50
C ASP A 73 -1.02 10.70 6.40
N ASN A 74 -0.22 9.68 6.18
CA ASN A 74 -0.67 8.31 6.00
C ASN A 74 -0.73 7.49 7.30
N SER A 75 -0.40 8.07 8.43
CA SER A 75 -0.25 7.34 9.69
C SER A 75 -1.56 6.65 10.10
N LEU A 76 -2.68 7.36 10.09
CA LEU A 76 -3.98 6.82 10.46
C LEU A 76 -4.50 5.79 9.44
N TYR A 77 -4.28 6.02 8.15
CA TYR A 77 -4.61 5.08 7.08
C TYR A 77 -3.91 3.72 7.29
N LEU A 78 -2.63 3.74 7.62
CA LEU A 78 -1.86 2.52 7.89
C LEU A 78 -2.24 1.89 9.23
N ASP A 79 -2.49 2.67 10.27
CA ASP A 79 -2.90 2.17 11.59
C ASP A 79 -4.28 1.49 11.53
N ASN A 80 -5.20 1.99 10.71
CA ASN A 80 -6.54 1.43 10.51
C ASN A 80 -6.54 0.11 9.70
N ALA A 81 -5.40 -0.27 9.11
CA ALA A 81 -5.25 -1.59 8.49
C ALA A 81 -5.36 -2.75 9.50
N GLY A 82 -5.13 -2.45 10.78
CA GLY A 82 -5.25 -3.42 11.85
C GLY A 82 -4.06 -4.38 11.98
N PRO A 83 -4.04 -5.19 13.04
CA PRO A 83 -2.85 -5.97 13.42
C PRO A 83 -2.59 -7.19 12.53
N SER A 84 -3.52 -7.61 11.69
CA SER A 84 -3.35 -8.73 10.75
C SER A 84 -2.84 -8.29 9.38
N ALA A 85 -2.92 -7.01 9.06
CA ALA A 85 -2.43 -6.48 7.81
C ALA A 85 -0.90 -6.30 7.82
N ASN A 86 -0.31 -6.35 6.63
CA ASN A 86 1.08 -6.00 6.41
C ASN A 86 1.11 -4.67 5.66
N VAL A 87 1.79 -3.68 6.20
CA VAL A 87 1.79 -2.34 5.66
C VAL A 87 3.19 -1.85 5.32
N GLY A 88 3.28 -0.91 4.40
CA GLY A 88 4.52 -0.24 4.06
C GLY A 88 4.27 1.11 3.40
N ALA A 89 5.22 2.01 3.53
CA ALA A 89 5.21 3.31 2.87
C ALA A 89 6.64 3.78 2.63
N ASN A 90 6.80 4.77 1.74
CA ASN A 90 8.03 5.55 1.71
C ASN A 90 7.93 6.76 2.67
N ASP A 91 9.09 7.32 3.05
CA ASP A 91 9.18 8.32 4.11
C ASP A 91 9.06 9.79 3.62
N ALA A 92 8.98 10.02 2.32
CA ALA A 92 9.06 11.37 1.75
C ALA A 92 8.07 11.58 0.61
N ASN A 93 7.70 12.84 0.39
CA ASN A 93 6.95 13.25 -0.78
C ASN A 93 7.77 12.96 -2.05
N LEU A 94 7.07 12.58 -3.11
CA LEU A 94 7.64 12.27 -4.41
C LEU A 94 7.51 13.48 -5.33
N GLN A 95 8.62 13.82 -5.98
CA GLN A 95 8.61 14.81 -7.03
C GLN A 95 8.01 14.23 -8.33
N PRO A 96 7.54 15.06 -9.27
CA PRO A 96 7.09 14.57 -10.57
C PRO A 96 8.12 13.65 -11.23
N GLY A 97 7.72 12.43 -11.59
CA GLY A 97 8.58 11.44 -12.23
C GLY A 97 9.57 10.72 -11.28
N GLU A 98 9.54 11.01 -10.00
CA GLU A 98 10.38 10.32 -9.01
C GLU A 98 9.79 8.97 -8.64
N THR A 99 10.54 7.89 -8.85
CA THR A 99 10.14 6.54 -8.47
C THR A 99 10.51 6.24 -7.02
N THR A 100 9.63 5.58 -6.30
CA THR A 100 9.93 5.04 -4.97
C THR A 100 9.75 3.53 -4.92
N SER A 101 10.48 2.86 -4.02
CA SER A 101 10.25 1.45 -3.76
C SER A 101 10.59 1.07 -2.33
N PHE A 102 9.84 0.10 -1.79
CA PHE A 102 10.07 -0.50 -0.48
C PHE A 102 9.62 -1.96 -0.50
N THR A 103 10.01 -2.74 0.51
CA THR A 103 9.66 -4.17 0.59
C THR A 103 8.80 -4.44 1.81
N VAL A 104 7.73 -5.20 1.61
CA VAL A 104 6.81 -5.65 2.66
C VAL A 104 6.88 -7.16 2.78
N ALA A 105 6.94 -7.67 4.01
CA ALA A 105 6.77 -9.09 4.30
C ALA A 105 5.26 -9.36 4.43
N VAL A 106 4.69 -10.08 3.48
CA VAL A 106 3.25 -10.33 3.37
C VAL A 106 2.94 -11.75 3.80
N ASP A 107 2.01 -11.89 4.73
CA ASP A 107 1.51 -13.18 5.19
C ASP A 107 0.59 -13.80 4.13
N ASP A 108 0.54 -15.12 4.04
CA ASP A 108 -0.22 -15.86 3.02
C ASP A 108 -1.75 -15.69 3.12
N THR A 109 -2.22 -15.17 4.25
CA THR A 109 -3.65 -14.81 4.47
C THR A 109 -4.03 -13.47 3.87
N ASN A 110 -3.06 -12.59 3.60
CA ASN A 110 -3.29 -11.23 3.11
C ASN A 110 -3.32 -11.21 1.58
N THR A 111 -4.44 -11.67 1.03
CA THR A 111 -4.64 -11.86 -0.41
C THR A 111 -5.13 -10.63 -1.16
N GLN A 112 -5.39 -9.53 -0.42
CA GLN A 112 -5.89 -8.28 -0.98
C GLN A 112 -4.86 -7.17 -0.81
N PHE A 113 -4.84 -6.25 -1.76
CA PHE A 113 -3.94 -5.10 -1.78
C PHE A 113 -4.70 -3.82 -2.03
N ASN A 114 -4.39 -2.78 -1.24
CA ASN A 114 -4.81 -1.41 -1.44
C ASN A 114 -3.63 -0.46 -1.33
N PHE A 115 -3.71 0.65 -2.03
CA PHE A 115 -2.74 1.73 -1.95
C PHE A 115 -3.42 3.09 -1.99
N ALA A 116 -2.75 4.08 -1.44
CA ALA A 116 -3.17 5.47 -1.53
C ALA A 116 -1.97 6.43 -1.45
N SER A 117 -2.10 7.58 -2.11
CA SER A 117 -1.19 8.70 -2.01
C SER A 117 -1.91 9.98 -2.43
N MET A 118 -1.76 11.06 -1.67
CA MET A 118 -2.32 12.37 -2.01
C MET A 118 -1.66 12.91 -3.28
N VAL A 119 -2.45 13.50 -4.15
CA VAL A 119 -1.95 14.28 -5.29
C VAL A 119 -1.55 15.65 -4.77
N LEU A 120 -0.26 15.94 -4.78
CA LEU A 120 0.24 17.21 -4.26
C LEU A 120 -0.26 18.37 -5.09
N PHE A 121 -0.60 19.45 -4.35
CA PHE A 121 -1.28 20.69 -4.76
C PHE A 121 -2.79 20.57 -4.96
N SER A 122 -3.40 19.52 -4.42
CA SER A 122 -4.87 19.46 -4.28
C SER A 122 -5.28 19.70 -2.82
N SER A 123 -6.56 19.95 -2.60
CA SER A 123 -7.16 20.01 -1.26
C SER A 123 -7.30 18.61 -0.66
N ASP A 124 -7.90 17.68 -1.42
CA ASP A 124 -8.25 16.34 -0.97
C ASP A 124 -8.24 15.30 -2.10
N TRP A 125 -7.43 15.52 -3.14
CA TRP A 125 -7.31 14.55 -4.23
C TRP A 125 -6.26 13.50 -3.91
N PHE A 126 -6.55 12.26 -4.28
CA PHE A 126 -5.64 11.15 -4.09
C PHE A 126 -5.66 10.17 -5.25
N VAL A 127 -4.63 9.38 -5.38
CA VAL A 127 -4.58 8.17 -6.19
C VAL A 127 -4.73 6.96 -5.28
N GLY A 128 -5.48 5.97 -5.73
CA GLY A 128 -5.74 4.74 -5.00
C GLY A 128 -6.46 3.75 -5.89
N ASN A 129 -6.75 2.57 -5.39
CA ASN A 129 -7.58 1.60 -6.09
C ASN A 129 -9.00 1.57 -5.51
N ASN A 130 -9.98 1.70 -6.39
CA ASN A 130 -11.39 1.50 -6.05
C ASN A 130 -11.65 0.00 -5.79
N GLY A 131 -12.07 -0.33 -4.58
CA GLY A 131 -12.17 -1.71 -4.11
C GLY A 131 -10.81 -2.38 -3.84
N ASN A 132 -10.77 -3.70 -3.80
CA ASN A 132 -9.58 -4.48 -3.46
C ASN A 132 -8.94 -5.11 -4.69
N ILE A 133 -7.61 -5.19 -4.72
CA ILE A 133 -6.84 -5.90 -5.75
C ILE A 133 -6.43 -7.27 -5.23
N ASP A 134 -6.82 -8.34 -5.92
CA ASP A 134 -6.43 -9.71 -5.57
C ASP A 134 -4.96 -9.96 -5.97
N ILE A 135 -4.14 -10.27 -4.97
CA ILE A 135 -2.70 -10.59 -5.12
C ILE A 135 -2.38 -12.05 -4.79
N SER A 136 -3.39 -12.91 -4.66
CA SER A 136 -3.21 -14.32 -4.30
C SER A 136 -2.21 -15.05 -5.21
N SER A 137 -2.09 -14.63 -6.47
CA SER A 137 -1.14 -15.18 -7.44
C SER A 137 0.34 -14.88 -7.13
N LEU A 138 0.62 -13.86 -6.31
CA LEU A 138 1.97 -13.51 -5.88
C LEU A 138 2.41 -14.30 -4.63
N LEU A 139 1.44 -14.70 -3.79
CA LEU A 139 1.75 -15.38 -2.53
C LEU A 139 2.33 -16.77 -2.79
N GLY A 140 3.53 -17.01 -2.26
CA GLY A 140 4.28 -18.24 -2.50
C GLY A 140 4.85 -18.40 -3.91
N ALA A 141 4.72 -17.40 -4.78
CA ALA A 141 5.28 -17.42 -6.12
C ALA A 141 6.82 -17.30 -6.10
N SER A 142 7.45 -17.64 -7.20
CA SER A 142 8.91 -17.52 -7.35
C SER A 142 9.34 -16.06 -7.41
N ALA A 143 10.54 -15.77 -6.91
CA ALA A 143 11.15 -14.46 -7.04
C ALA A 143 11.18 -14.02 -8.53
N GLY A 144 10.85 -12.75 -8.76
CA GLY A 144 10.69 -12.16 -10.08
C GLY A 144 9.28 -12.26 -10.67
N THR A 145 8.33 -12.94 -10.00
CA THR A 145 6.91 -12.85 -10.38
C THR A 145 6.39 -11.46 -10.04
N SER A 146 5.71 -10.80 -10.97
CA SER A 146 5.21 -9.44 -10.79
C SER A 146 3.75 -9.26 -11.20
N LEU A 147 3.13 -8.23 -10.66
CA LEU A 147 1.82 -7.69 -11.02
C LEU A 147 1.95 -6.19 -11.18
N ASP A 148 1.60 -5.67 -12.35
CA ASP A 148 1.58 -4.24 -12.63
C ASP A 148 0.14 -3.73 -12.59
N ILE A 149 -0.06 -2.57 -11.96
CA ILE A 149 -1.33 -1.91 -11.74
C ILE A 149 -1.20 -0.49 -12.29
N ASP A 150 -1.92 -0.18 -13.36
CA ASP A 150 -1.96 1.16 -13.91
C ASP A 150 -2.82 2.07 -13.05
N ILE A 151 -2.34 3.32 -12.82
CA ILE A 151 -3.10 4.35 -12.12
C ILE A 151 -3.79 5.21 -13.16
N ASP A 152 -5.06 4.91 -13.43
CA ASP A 152 -5.84 5.55 -14.47
C ASP A 152 -6.67 6.73 -13.97
N GLY A 153 -6.85 6.87 -12.65
CA GLY A 153 -7.73 7.83 -12.04
C GLY A 153 -7.12 8.59 -10.86
N VAL A 154 -7.59 9.80 -10.68
CA VAL A 154 -7.51 10.57 -9.44
C VAL A 154 -8.89 10.59 -8.85
N TYR A 155 -8.97 10.39 -7.55
CA TYR A 155 -10.20 10.50 -6.79
C TYR A 155 -10.18 11.79 -5.98
N ASP A 156 -11.30 12.46 -5.98
CA ASP A 156 -11.67 13.52 -5.08
C ASP A 156 -12.31 12.87 -3.85
N ALA A 157 -11.77 13.13 -2.67
CA ALA A 157 -12.29 12.55 -1.43
C ALA A 157 -13.67 13.13 -1.05
N GLY A 158 -13.99 14.33 -1.57
CA GLY A 158 -15.25 15.02 -1.30
C GLY A 158 -15.36 15.50 0.14
N THR A 159 -14.23 15.72 0.79
CA THR A 159 -14.15 16.15 2.20
C THR A 159 -13.82 17.62 2.34
N GLU A 160 -13.29 18.23 1.29
CA GLU A 160 -12.95 19.65 1.20
C GLU A 160 -13.72 20.36 0.09
N THR A 161 -13.92 21.67 0.26
CA THR A 161 -14.47 22.49 -0.83
C THR A 161 -13.39 22.75 -1.88
N GLU A 162 -13.68 22.41 -3.14
CA GLU A 162 -12.85 22.72 -4.29
C GLU A 162 -12.73 24.25 -4.49
N ASP A 163 -11.82 24.89 -3.81
CA ASP A 163 -11.54 26.32 -3.95
C ASP A 163 -10.19 26.59 -4.61
N PHE A 164 -10.20 26.74 -5.93
CA PHE A 164 -9.02 27.05 -6.73
C PHE A 164 -8.64 28.56 -6.67
N THR A 165 -9.24 29.35 -5.79
CA THR A 165 -9.07 30.81 -5.80
C THR A 165 -8.04 31.36 -4.81
N GLY A 166 -7.56 30.56 -3.85
CA GLY A 166 -6.76 31.04 -2.73
C GLY A 166 -5.43 30.35 -2.53
N VAL A 167 -4.34 31.11 -2.65
CA VAL A 167 -3.06 30.76 -2.03
C VAL A 167 -3.09 31.26 -0.61
N GLY A 168 -3.05 30.35 0.35
CA GLY A 168 -2.80 30.69 1.76
C GLY A 168 -4.01 30.99 2.62
N GLY A 169 -5.16 30.42 2.34
CA GLY A 169 -6.32 30.63 3.23
C GLY A 169 -7.49 29.71 3.02
N SER A 170 -7.55 29.04 1.93
CA SER A 170 -8.64 28.13 1.62
C SER A 170 -8.10 26.98 0.79
N GLY A 171 -7.77 25.92 1.44
CA GLY A 171 -7.81 24.55 0.98
C GLY A 171 -6.88 24.05 -0.10
N LEU A 172 -6.27 24.84 -0.93
CA LEU A 172 -5.48 24.32 -2.05
C LEU A 172 -4.07 23.83 -1.69
N PHE A 173 -3.55 24.18 -0.51
CA PHE A 173 -2.21 23.82 -0.11
C PHE A 173 -2.12 23.53 1.38
N PRO A 174 -2.13 22.27 1.79
CA PRO A 174 -1.84 21.87 3.16
C PRO A 174 -0.40 22.19 3.59
N PHE A 175 0.41 22.71 2.68
CA PHE A 175 1.78 23.16 2.98
C PHE A 175 1.88 24.52 3.69
N SER A 176 0.78 25.16 4.03
CA SER A 176 0.87 26.23 5.00
C SER A 176 1.25 25.57 6.32
N THR A 177 2.38 25.95 6.88
CA THR A 177 2.87 25.54 8.21
C THR A 177 1.89 25.86 9.34
N SER A 178 0.72 26.33 9.05
CA SER A 178 -0.35 26.71 9.98
C SER A 178 -1.49 25.68 10.08
N GLY A 179 -1.45 24.57 9.36
CA GLY A 179 -2.48 23.52 9.49
C GLY A 179 -3.90 23.99 9.17
N ALA A 180 -4.05 25.04 8.37
CA ALA A 180 -5.34 25.41 7.84
C ALA A 180 -5.65 24.45 6.70
N LEU A 181 -6.31 23.34 7.05
CA LEU A 181 -7.08 22.53 6.15
C LEU A 181 -8.11 23.43 5.46
N GLY A 182 -8.60 23.07 4.30
CA GLY A 182 -9.62 23.81 3.59
C GLY A 182 -10.93 23.93 4.36
N VAL A 183 -12.00 24.24 3.68
CA VAL A 183 -13.33 24.26 4.29
C VAL A 183 -13.92 22.87 4.19
N ASP A 184 -13.92 22.17 5.32
CA ASP A 184 -14.51 20.83 5.43
C ASP A 184 -15.94 20.80 4.91
N ILE A 185 -16.23 19.81 4.08
CA ILE A 185 -17.59 19.44 3.69
C ILE A 185 -17.85 18.00 4.16
N THR A 186 -18.87 17.81 4.96
CA THR A 186 -19.15 16.51 5.60
C THR A 186 -20.01 15.59 4.75
N ASP A 187 -20.55 16.05 3.64
CA ASP A 187 -21.57 15.34 2.84
C ASP A 187 -21.07 14.93 1.45
N GLY A 188 -19.82 15.16 1.12
CA GLY A 188 -19.20 14.70 -0.12
C GLY A 188 -18.96 13.19 -0.11
N GLY A 189 -19.15 12.55 -1.27
CA GLY A 189 -18.76 11.17 -1.48
C GLY A 189 -17.55 11.11 -2.41
N VAL A 190 -16.73 10.07 -2.29
CA VAL A 190 -15.61 9.85 -3.20
C VAL A 190 -16.08 9.85 -4.64
N SER A 191 -15.44 10.65 -5.46
CA SER A 191 -15.73 10.70 -6.89
C SER A 191 -14.48 10.58 -7.74
N LEU A 192 -14.62 9.93 -8.91
CA LEU A 192 -13.54 9.92 -9.90
C LEU A 192 -13.49 11.30 -10.58
N LEU A 193 -12.34 11.95 -10.50
CA LEU A 193 -12.13 13.26 -11.08
C LEU A 193 -12.21 13.22 -12.62
N ASP A 194 -13.00 14.11 -13.20
CA ASP A 194 -13.00 14.31 -14.66
C ASP A 194 -11.74 15.09 -15.08
N ARG A 195 -10.76 14.37 -15.59
CA ARG A 195 -9.50 14.94 -16.10
C ARG A 195 -9.55 15.34 -17.58
N SER A 196 -10.72 15.34 -18.21
CA SER A 196 -10.88 15.74 -19.61
C SER A 196 -10.54 17.22 -19.83
N THR A 197 -10.66 18.03 -18.78
CA THR A 197 -10.16 19.41 -18.71
C THR A 197 -9.05 19.48 -17.65
N ASN A 198 -8.00 20.29 -17.91
CA ASN A 198 -6.96 20.48 -16.91
C ASN A 198 -7.51 21.28 -15.72
N PRO A 199 -7.72 20.69 -14.53
CA PRO A 199 -8.27 21.42 -13.39
C PRO A 199 -7.33 22.50 -12.87
N PHE A 200 -6.03 22.39 -13.17
CA PHE A 200 -5.02 23.37 -12.78
C PHE A 200 -4.87 24.54 -13.77
N GLU A 201 -5.60 24.57 -14.89
CA GLU A 201 -5.47 25.63 -15.89
C GLU A 201 -5.81 27.00 -15.31
N THR A 202 -6.85 27.09 -14.51
CA THR A 202 -7.25 28.34 -13.84
C THR A 202 -6.21 28.78 -12.83
N PHE A 203 -5.56 27.85 -12.17
CA PHE A 203 -4.55 28.10 -11.17
C PHE A 203 -3.23 28.61 -11.77
N THR A 204 -2.75 27.99 -12.86
CA THR A 204 -1.53 28.41 -13.54
C THR A 204 -1.63 29.81 -14.13
N ASN A 205 -2.82 30.23 -14.57
CA ASN A 205 -3.05 31.54 -15.17
C ASN A 205 -3.07 32.69 -14.14
N ASN A 206 -3.36 32.40 -12.87
CA ASN A 206 -3.60 33.45 -11.87
C ASN A 206 -2.42 33.69 -10.94
N GLN A 207 -1.45 32.77 -10.78
CA GLN A 207 -0.57 32.84 -9.62
C GLN A 207 0.93 32.69 -9.92
N GLY A 208 1.38 32.03 -10.96
CA GLY A 208 2.81 31.90 -11.30
C GLY A 208 3.67 31.40 -10.14
N LEU A 209 3.15 30.55 -9.27
CA LEU A 209 3.78 30.19 -8.01
C LEU A 209 4.79 29.07 -8.19
N ASP A 210 6.01 29.35 -7.77
CA ASP A 210 6.99 28.34 -7.45
C ASP A 210 6.64 27.70 -6.09
N LEU A 211 6.00 26.55 -6.15
CA LEU A 211 5.62 25.79 -4.97
C LEU A 211 6.70 24.75 -4.67
N ASN A 212 7.73 25.15 -3.96
CA ASN A 212 8.85 24.29 -3.56
C ASN A 212 9.62 23.64 -4.72
N GLY A 213 9.74 24.33 -5.86
CA GLY A 213 10.45 23.82 -7.03
C GLY A 213 9.57 23.09 -8.03
N PHE A 214 8.25 23.00 -7.79
CA PHE A 214 7.32 22.45 -8.78
C PHE A 214 6.97 23.53 -9.82
N ASP A 215 7.15 23.19 -11.09
CA ASP A 215 6.72 24.03 -12.20
C ASP A 215 5.22 23.82 -12.47
N VAL A 216 4.41 24.72 -11.97
CA VAL A 216 2.96 24.69 -12.16
C VAL A 216 2.58 24.76 -13.64
N GLY A 217 3.43 25.31 -14.50
CA GLY A 217 3.26 25.33 -15.95
C GLY A 217 3.26 23.94 -16.60
N SER A 218 3.91 22.95 -15.96
CA SER A 218 3.94 21.58 -16.44
C SER A 218 2.66 20.78 -16.17
N LEU A 219 1.76 21.27 -15.30
CA LEU A 219 0.49 20.62 -14.95
C LEU A 219 -0.49 20.46 -16.12
N GLN A 220 -0.22 21.07 -17.25
CA GLN A 220 -1.02 20.87 -18.48
C GLN A 220 -1.05 19.40 -18.95
N ALA A 221 -0.08 18.57 -18.53
CA ALA A 221 -0.04 17.15 -18.84
C ALA A 221 -0.91 16.27 -17.89
N PHE A 222 -1.60 16.89 -16.92
CA PHE A 222 -2.43 16.14 -15.96
C PHE A 222 -3.60 15.36 -16.61
N THR A 223 -3.97 15.73 -17.83
CA THR A 223 -4.95 15.01 -18.64
C THR A 223 -4.43 13.72 -19.27
N ALA A 224 -3.17 13.34 -19.02
CA ALA A 224 -2.60 12.09 -19.54
C ALA A 224 -3.43 10.87 -19.12
N ALA A 225 -3.43 9.84 -19.98
CA ALA A 225 -4.24 8.65 -19.78
C ALA A 225 -3.84 7.85 -18.52
N SER A 226 -2.54 7.75 -18.22
CA SER A 226 -2.02 7.10 -17.00
C SER A 226 -1.24 8.11 -16.16
N LEU A 227 -1.40 8.01 -14.85
CA LEU A 227 -0.68 8.84 -13.87
C LEU A 227 0.53 8.13 -13.29
N GLY A 228 0.67 6.86 -13.57
CA GLY A 228 1.77 6.03 -13.10
C GLY A 228 1.42 4.56 -13.04
N THR A 229 2.37 3.79 -12.56
CA THR A 229 2.21 2.35 -12.38
C THR A 229 2.68 1.96 -10.97
N VAL A 230 1.92 1.08 -10.32
CA VAL A 230 2.34 0.36 -9.12
C VAL A 230 2.75 -1.04 -9.52
N SER A 231 4.01 -1.40 -9.32
CA SER A 231 4.52 -2.74 -9.58
C SER A 231 4.74 -3.49 -8.27
N LEU A 232 4.12 -4.65 -8.14
CA LEU A 232 4.32 -5.58 -7.03
C LEU A 232 5.21 -6.72 -7.53
N THR A 233 6.42 -6.87 -6.98
CA THR A 233 7.35 -7.92 -7.41
C THR A 233 7.76 -8.80 -6.24
N VAL A 234 7.62 -10.11 -6.38
CA VAL A 234 8.12 -11.09 -5.40
C VAL A 234 9.64 -11.06 -5.42
N VAL A 235 10.26 -10.71 -4.29
CA VAL A 235 11.72 -10.72 -4.14
C VAL A 235 12.23 -11.97 -3.45
N SER A 236 11.44 -12.54 -2.53
CA SER A 236 11.69 -13.86 -1.94
C SER A 236 10.42 -14.42 -1.29
N ALA A 237 10.38 -15.74 -1.13
CA ALA A 237 9.34 -16.41 -0.35
C ALA A 237 10.01 -17.32 0.70
N ILE A 238 9.56 -17.22 1.94
CA ILE A 238 10.02 -18.09 3.03
C ILE A 238 8.96 -19.17 3.25
N PRO A 239 9.27 -20.44 2.93
CA PRO A 239 8.34 -21.55 3.16
C PRO A 239 7.99 -21.67 4.65
N GLU A 240 6.77 -22.15 4.93
CA GLU A 240 6.37 -22.45 6.30
C GLU A 240 7.39 -23.34 7.02
N PRO A 241 7.71 -23.04 8.28
CA PRO A 241 8.62 -23.87 9.10
C PRO A 241 8.17 -25.32 9.23
N SER A 242 6.87 -25.61 9.10
CA SER A 242 6.30 -26.96 9.06
C SER A 242 6.88 -27.81 7.93
N SER A 243 7.13 -27.22 6.77
CA SER A 243 7.72 -27.92 5.61
C SER A 243 9.18 -28.30 5.86
N ILE A 244 9.95 -27.43 6.51
CA ILE A 244 11.34 -27.69 6.91
C ILE A 244 11.39 -28.78 7.98
N PHE A 245 10.45 -28.75 8.92
CA PHE A 245 10.38 -29.75 10.00
C PHE A 245 9.98 -31.13 9.47
N ALA A 246 9.03 -31.21 8.55
CA ALA A 246 8.63 -32.47 7.89
C ALA A 246 9.79 -33.10 7.10
N LEU A 247 10.57 -32.30 6.38
CA LEU A 247 11.77 -32.76 5.68
C LEU A 247 12.84 -33.25 6.67
N SER A 248 13.02 -32.58 7.80
CA SER A 248 13.98 -32.96 8.83
C SER A 248 13.60 -34.29 9.49
N ILE A 249 12.32 -34.51 9.82
CA ILE A 249 11.81 -35.76 10.37
C ILE A 249 11.93 -36.91 9.38
N ALA A 250 11.59 -36.68 8.11
CA ALA A 250 11.74 -37.67 7.05
C ALA A 250 13.21 -38.06 6.83
N GLY A 251 14.12 -37.07 6.86
CA GLY A 251 15.56 -37.30 6.77
C GLY A 251 16.10 -38.11 7.93
N LEU A 252 15.70 -37.84 9.16
CA LEU A 252 16.05 -38.57 10.37
C LEU A 252 15.49 -40.02 10.35
N GLY A 253 14.25 -40.18 9.87
CA GLY A 253 13.61 -41.49 9.71
C GLY A 253 14.36 -42.38 8.72
N LEU A 254 14.76 -41.82 7.58
CA LEU A 254 15.58 -42.52 6.57
C LEU A 254 16.99 -42.90 7.09
N ALA A 255 17.63 -41.99 7.83
CA ALA A 255 18.93 -42.24 8.44
C ALA A 255 18.88 -43.35 9.52
N ALA A 256 17.81 -43.38 10.33
CA ALA A 256 17.58 -44.43 11.34
C ALA A 256 17.30 -45.80 10.71
N ARG A 257 16.60 -45.83 9.57
CA ARG A 257 16.32 -47.08 8.83
C ARG A 257 17.58 -47.68 8.20
N ARG A 258 18.50 -46.85 7.71
CA ARG A 258 19.78 -47.28 7.13
C ARG A 258 20.74 -47.95 8.15
N ARG A 259 20.68 -47.50 9.42
CA ARG A 259 21.51 -48.11 10.50
C ARG A 259 21.03 -49.50 10.96
N ARG A 260 19.78 -49.87 10.71
CA ARG A 260 19.25 -51.18 11.09
C ARG A 260 19.52 -52.30 10.08
N SER A 261 19.98 -51.97 8.86
CA SER A 261 20.26 -52.98 7.83
C SER A 261 21.73 -53.47 7.79
N VAL A 262 22.58 -53.07 8.75
CA VAL A 262 24.01 -53.41 8.77
C VAL A 262 24.37 -54.39 9.91
N THR A 263 23.40 -55.01 10.56
CA THR A 263 23.66 -56.03 11.57
C THR A 263 23.10 -57.37 11.10
N VAL A 264 23.88 -58.07 10.28
CA VAL A 264 23.82 -59.52 10.05
C VAL A 264 25.21 -60.06 10.17
#